data_eff0feb01f8fa2a753797d485ac512c2
#
_entry.id   eff0feb01f8fa2a753797d485ac512c2
#
_cell.length_a   1.000
_cell.length_b   1.000
_cell.length_c   1.000
_cell.angle_alpha   90.00
_cell.angle_beta   90.00
_cell.angle_gamma   90.00
#
_symmetry.space_group_name_H-M   'P 1'
#
loop_
_entity.id
_entity.type
_entity.pdbx_description
1 polymer ?
#
loop_
_entity_poly.entity_id
_entity_poly.type
_entity_poly.pdbx_seq_one_letter_code
_entity_poly.pdbx_strand_id
1 'polypeptide(L)'
;VIVLSDVEKAGILSLGSEFVILPFVHPGPFKTKMTPESEEEVVRLLQEAKVDFVVLAGFMRVIKQPLLRAFPGRILNIHPSLLPAFRGLEAWRQALEAGVPEAGCTVHLVDEGVDTGKILGQSRVPVLPSDTAESLHARIQVAEHELYPRMVREFAAVL
;
A
#
# COMPACT_ATOMS: atom_id res chain seq x y z
N VAL A 1 8.05 5.69 -15.40
CA VAL A 1 7.86 5.19 -14.03
C VAL A 1 8.66 6.06 -13.09
N ILE A 2 8.11 6.36 -11.91
CA ILE A 2 8.71 7.18 -10.88
C ILE A 2 8.55 6.43 -9.54
N VAL A 3 9.55 6.49 -8.69
CA VAL A 3 9.51 5.94 -7.33
C VAL A 3 9.72 7.06 -6.33
N LEU A 4 8.81 7.21 -5.39
CA LEU A 4 8.86 8.20 -4.31
C LEU A 4 8.93 7.49 -2.95
N SER A 5 9.57 8.11 -1.98
CA SER A 5 9.52 7.67 -0.59
C SER A 5 9.30 8.84 0.36
N ASP A 6 8.53 8.62 1.41
CA ASP A 6 8.37 9.49 2.57
C ASP A 6 9.32 9.12 3.73
N VAL A 7 10.23 8.17 3.47
CA VAL A 7 11.28 7.72 4.38
C VAL A 7 12.64 7.94 3.73
N GLU A 8 13.43 8.84 4.31
CA GLU A 8 14.71 9.31 3.74
C GLU A 8 15.72 8.19 3.45
N LYS A 9 15.72 7.14 4.27
CA LYS A 9 16.63 6.00 4.13
C LYS A 9 15.92 4.72 3.65
N ALA A 10 14.81 4.86 2.93
CA ALA A 10 14.11 3.71 2.39
C ALA A 10 15.00 2.95 1.38
N GLY A 11 15.08 1.63 1.52
CA GLY A 11 15.91 0.78 0.66
C GLY A 11 15.56 0.91 -0.83
N ILE A 12 14.30 1.20 -1.17
CA ILE A 12 13.86 1.42 -2.54
C ILE A 12 14.59 2.59 -3.22
N LEU A 13 15.03 3.59 -2.46
CA LEU A 13 15.78 4.73 -2.99
C LEU A 13 17.21 4.36 -3.45
N SER A 14 17.71 3.17 -3.09
CA SER A 14 19.01 2.66 -3.54
C SER A 14 18.94 1.87 -4.84
N LEU A 15 17.77 1.56 -5.37
CA LEU A 15 17.56 0.82 -6.63
C LEU A 15 17.80 1.68 -7.90
N GLY A 16 18.52 2.75 -7.79
CA GLY A 16 18.66 3.93 -8.64
C GLY A 16 19.18 3.79 -10.04
N SER A 17 19.46 2.61 -10.59
CA SER A 17 19.96 2.50 -11.96
C SER A 17 18.92 2.10 -13.01
N GLU A 18 17.80 1.53 -12.60
CA GLU A 18 16.79 1.00 -13.53
C GLU A 18 15.50 1.86 -13.60
N PHE A 19 15.28 2.72 -12.61
CA PHE A 19 14.07 3.55 -12.51
C PHE A 19 14.44 5.01 -12.35
N VAL A 20 13.57 5.90 -12.81
CA VAL A 20 13.68 7.32 -12.45
C VAL A 20 13.31 7.44 -10.99
N ILE A 21 14.32 7.52 -10.12
CA ILE A 21 14.12 7.72 -8.68
C ILE A 21 14.07 9.21 -8.42
N LEU A 22 12.97 9.63 -7.81
CA LEU A 22 12.86 10.97 -7.28
C LEU A 22 13.26 11.01 -5.80
N PRO A 23 13.67 12.19 -5.33
CA PRO A 23 14.10 12.35 -3.97
C PRO A 23 12.97 12.09 -2.97
N PHE A 24 13.36 11.84 -1.74
CA PHE A 24 12.55 11.84 -0.56
C PHE A 24 11.68 13.12 -0.48
N VAL A 25 10.38 12.94 -0.22
CA VAL A 25 9.47 14.01 0.10
C VAL A 25 9.22 14.02 1.60
N HIS A 26 9.62 15.11 2.26
CA HIS A 26 9.44 15.24 3.71
C HIS A 26 7.94 15.27 4.06
N PRO A 27 7.44 14.29 4.84
CA PRO A 27 6.00 14.15 5.06
C PRO A 27 5.41 15.16 6.06
N GLY A 28 6.24 16.02 6.65
CA GLY A 28 5.88 16.87 7.76
C GLY A 28 6.03 16.18 9.13
N PRO A 29 5.57 16.79 10.21
CA PRO A 29 5.82 16.34 11.58
C PRO A 29 4.92 15.17 12.04
N PHE A 30 3.94 14.79 11.26
CA PHE A 30 2.96 13.76 11.66
C PHE A 30 3.41 12.35 11.28
N LYS A 31 3.17 11.37 12.16
CA LYS A 31 3.52 9.96 11.91
C LYS A 31 2.54 9.26 10.94
N THR A 32 1.27 9.63 10.99
CA THR A 32 0.18 8.91 10.31
C THR A 32 -0.43 9.64 9.12
N LYS A 33 0.05 10.82 8.79
CA LYS A 33 -0.41 11.63 7.65
C LYS A 33 0.71 12.52 7.13
N MET A 34 0.59 12.99 5.91
CA MET A 34 1.41 14.07 5.36
C MET A 34 0.79 15.43 5.67
N THR A 35 1.58 16.50 5.59
CA THR A 35 0.97 17.83 5.53
C THR A 35 0.33 18.04 4.15
N PRO A 36 -0.65 18.95 4.03
CA PRO A 36 -1.24 19.26 2.72
C PRO A 36 -0.19 19.66 1.69
N GLU A 37 0.77 20.49 2.08
CA GLU A 37 1.85 20.96 1.20
C GLU A 37 2.75 19.80 0.72
N SER A 38 3.07 18.84 1.61
CA SER A 38 3.84 17.66 1.24
C SER A 38 3.06 16.74 0.29
N GLU A 39 1.75 16.61 0.49
CA GLU A 39 0.91 15.80 -0.39
C GLU A 39 0.72 16.47 -1.77
N GLU A 40 0.58 17.81 -1.81
CA GLU A 40 0.57 18.58 -3.05
C GLU A 40 1.90 18.47 -3.82
N GLU A 41 3.02 18.45 -3.13
CA GLU A 41 4.33 18.23 -3.75
C GLU A 41 4.42 16.82 -4.38
N VAL A 42 3.92 15.78 -3.70
CA VAL A 42 3.82 14.43 -4.29
C VAL A 42 2.97 14.45 -5.55
N VAL A 43 1.80 15.09 -5.51
CA VAL A 43 0.91 15.23 -6.67
C VAL A 43 1.63 15.91 -7.84
N ARG A 44 2.33 17.02 -7.58
CA ARG A 44 3.10 17.75 -8.59
C ARG A 44 4.13 16.84 -9.28
N LEU A 45 4.93 16.12 -8.49
CA LEU A 45 5.96 15.23 -9.00
C LEU A 45 5.38 14.08 -9.84
N LEU A 46 4.28 13.49 -9.39
CA LEU A 46 3.60 12.42 -10.12
C LEU A 46 3.01 12.91 -11.46
N GLN A 47 2.43 14.11 -11.47
CA GLN A 47 1.86 14.73 -12.67
C GLN A 47 2.95 15.12 -13.67
N GLU A 48 4.07 15.69 -13.22
CA GLU A 48 5.24 16.01 -14.06
C GLU A 48 5.83 14.75 -14.70
N ALA A 49 5.85 13.64 -13.96
CA ALA A 49 6.27 12.34 -14.47
C ALA A 49 5.20 11.67 -15.37
N LYS A 50 4.03 12.27 -15.54
CA LYS A 50 2.92 11.77 -16.37
C LYS A 50 2.54 10.34 -16.04
N VAL A 51 2.43 10.02 -14.74
CA VAL A 51 2.00 8.69 -14.31
C VAL A 51 0.49 8.52 -14.49
N ASP A 52 0.08 7.33 -14.88
CA ASP A 52 -1.33 7.00 -15.10
C ASP A 52 -2.04 6.58 -13.82
N PHE A 53 -1.32 5.96 -12.87
CA PHE A 53 -1.83 5.50 -11.59
C PHE A 53 -0.71 5.38 -10.55
N VAL A 54 -1.08 5.26 -9.29
CA VAL A 54 -0.18 5.20 -8.13
C VAL A 54 -0.26 3.84 -7.46
N VAL A 55 0.89 3.28 -7.09
CA VAL A 55 0.99 2.02 -6.36
C VAL A 55 1.64 2.30 -5.01
N LEU A 56 0.92 2.02 -3.92
CA LEU A 56 1.42 2.16 -2.56
C LEU A 56 2.01 0.83 -2.09
N ALA A 57 3.26 0.85 -1.66
CA ALA A 57 3.95 -0.31 -1.11
C ALA A 57 4.58 0.05 0.23
N GLY A 58 4.04 -0.48 1.33
CA GLY A 58 4.51 -0.16 2.67
C GLY A 58 4.31 1.30 3.07
N PHE A 59 3.40 2.01 2.43
CA PHE A 59 3.10 3.40 2.74
C PHE A 59 2.18 3.47 3.96
N MET A 60 2.69 4.00 5.07
CA MET A 60 2.04 3.93 6.39
C MET A 60 1.28 5.22 6.78
N ARG A 61 0.96 6.07 5.80
CA ARG A 61 0.24 7.33 6.04
C ARG A 61 -1.12 7.31 5.36
N VAL A 62 -2.08 7.95 6.00
CA VAL A 62 -3.41 8.14 5.42
C VAL A 62 -3.33 9.18 4.32
N ILE A 63 -3.71 8.79 3.12
CA ILE A 63 -3.84 9.67 1.95
C ILE A 63 -5.07 10.57 2.12
N LYS A 64 -4.97 11.79 1.68
CA LYS A 64 -6.00 12.82 1.77
C LYS A 64 -6.42 13.35 0.39
N GLN A 65 -7.23 14.41 0.40
CA GLN A 65 -7.87 14.97 -0.78
C GLN A 65 -6.92 15.41 -1.93
N PRO A 66 -5.73 15.98 -1.71
CA PRO A 66 -4.87 16.35 -2.83
C PRO A 66 -4.57 15.16 -3.74
N LEU A 67 -4.12 14.03 -3.17
CA LEU A 67 -3.75 12.85 -3.97
C LEU A 67 -5.00 12.12 -4.51
N LEU A 68 -6.05 11.98 -3.70
CA LEU A 68 -7.30 11.33 -4.13
C LEU A 68 -7.98 12.08 -5.30
N ARG A 69 -7.93 13.42 -5.31
CA ARG A 69 -8.47 14.23 -6.39
C ARG A 69 -7.63 14.17 -7.66
N ALA A 70 -6.31 14.11 -7.51
CA ALA A 70 -5.40 14.03 -8.65
C ALA A 70 -5.46 12.68 -9.37
N PHE A 71 -5.73 11.59 -8.62
CA PHE A 71 -5.75 10.22 -9.12
C PHE A 71 -7.03 9.47 -8.70
N PRO A 72 -8.24 9.92 -9.12
CA PRO A 72 -9.50 9.34 -8.70
C PRO A 72 -9.65 7.91 -9.22
N GLY A 73 -9.80 6.94 -8.29
CA GLY A 73 -9.89 5.52 -8.63
C GLY A 73 -8.63 4.93 -9.25
N ARG A 74 -7.47 5.58 -9.07
CA ARG A 74 -6.20 5.19 -9.67
C ARG A 74 -5.05 5.07 -8.64
N ILE A 75 -5.38 4.86 -7.37
CA ILE A 75 -4.39 4.61 -6.32
C ILE A 75 -4.64 3.21 -5.79
N LEU A 76 -3.66 2.32 -5.94
CA LEU A 76 -3.70 0.95 -5.45
C LEU A 76 -2.95 0.84 -4.14
N ASN A 77 -3.48 0.03 -3.22
CA ASN A 77 -2.81 -0.35 -1.97
C ASN A 77 -2.93 -1.85 -1.75
N ILE A 78 -1.98 -2.42 -1.02
CA ILE A 78 -2.07 -3.78 -0.49
C ILE A 78 -2.17 -3.72 1.03
N HIS A 79 -3.11 -4.50 1.59
CA HIS A 79 -3.39 -4.56 3.01
C HIS A 79 -3.29 -6.01 3.51
N PRO A 80 -2.58 -6.27 4.63
CA PRO A 80 -2.30 -7.63 5.11
C PRO A 80 -3.48 -8.24 5.88
N SER A 81 -4.68 -8.18 5.32
CA SER A 81 -5.86 -8.91 5.80
C SER A 81 -6.82 -9.24 4.66
N LEU A 82 -7.78 -10.10 4.94
CA LEU A 82 -8.93 -10.36 4.07
C LEU A 82 -10.01 -9.30 4.33
N LEU A 83 -9.87 -8.13 3.70
CA LEU A 83 -10.85 -7.05 3.84
C LEU A 83 -12.28 -7.55 3.50
N PRO A 84 -13.31 -7.05 4.20
CA PRO A 84 -13.34 -5.89 5.10
C PRO A 84 -12.90 -6.20 6.55
N ALA A 85 -12.44 -7.41 6.85
CA ALA A 85 -11.98 -7.76 8.19
C ALA A 85 -10.60 -7.15 8.50
N PHE A 86 -10.36 -6.81 9.77
CA PHE A 86 -9.06 -6.41 10.30
C PHE A 86 -8.43 -5.22 9.54
N ARG A 87 -9.18 -4.12 9.44
CA ARG A 87 -8.66 -2.85 8.88
C ARG A 87 -7.63 -2.21 9.81
N GLY A 88 -6.78 -1.36 9.24
CA GLY A 88 -5.81 -0.56 9.99
C GLY A 88 -4.53 -1.32 10.34
N LEU A 89 -3.91 -0.93 11.43
CA LEU A 89 -2.57 -1.38 11.80
C LEU A 89 -2.54 -2.83 12.30
N GLU A 90 -1.42 -3.53 12.03
CA GLU A 90 -1.14 -4.89 12.52
C GLU A 90 -2.28 -5.90 12.26
N ALA A 91 -2.89 -5.83 11.09
CA ALA A 91 -4.04 -6.66 10.73
C ALA A 91 -3.81 -8.17 10.91
N TRP A 92 -2.59 -8.65 10.68
CA TRP A 92 -2.20 -10.04 10.94
C TRP A 92 -2.26 -10.40 12.43
N ARG A 93 -1.90 -9.48 13.33
CA ARG A 93 -2.03 -9.67 14.78
C ARG A 93 -3.49 -9.72 15.18
N GLN A 94 -4.32 -8.83 14.66
CA GLN A 94 -5.77 -8.84 14.89
C GLN A 94 -6.39 -10.17 14.45
N ALA A 95 -6.00 -10.70 13.28
CA ALA A 95 -6.47 -11.99 12.79
C ALA A 95 -6.05 -13.16 13.69
N LEU A 96 -4.79 -13.17 14.14
CA LEU A 96 -4.28 -14.19 15.07
C LEU A 96 -5.03 -14.17 16.41
N GLU A 97 -5.21 -12.99 17.01
CA GLU A 97 -5.92 -12.80 18.29
C GLU A 97 -7.40 -13.16 18.18
N ALA A 98 -8.02 -12.94 17.02
CA ALA A 98 -9.40 -13.33 16.74
C ALA A 98 -9.57 -14.84 16.54
N GLY A 99 -8.49 -15.61 16.41
CA GLY A 99 -8.51 -17.06 16.24
C GLY A 99 -9.18 -17.51 14.95
N VAL A 100 -9.11 -16.71 13.89
CA VAL A 100 -9.69 -17.09 12.59
C VAL A 100 -8.87 -18.20 11.93
N PRO A 101 -9.50 -19.12 11.18
CA PRO A 101 -8.77 -20.22 10.52
C PRO A 101 -7.95 -19.77 9.32
N GLU A 102 -8.31 -18.63 8.72
CA GLU A 102 -7.64 -18.06 7.55
C GLU A 102 -7.37 -16.57 7.73
N ALA A 103 -6.23 -16.13 7.24
CA ALA A 103 -5.84 -14.73 7.06
C ALA A 103 -5.48 -14.51 5.58
N GLY A 104 -4.81 -13.42 5.26
CA GLY A 104 -4.36 -13.16 3.90
C GLY A 104 -4.08 -11.70 3.63
N CYS A 105 -4.13 -11.34 2.36
CA CYS A 105 -3.95 -9.96 1.91
C CYS A 105 -4.99 -9.55 0.87
N THR A 106 -5.19 -8.25 0.76
CA THR A 106 -6.14 -7.65 -0.17
C THR A 106 -5.47 -6.51 -0.94
N VAL A 107 -5.58 -6.54 -2.26
CA VAL A 107 -5.31 -5.37 -3.10
C VAL A 107 -6.61 -4.63 -3.33
N HIS A 108 -6.61 -3.33 -3.05
CA HIS A 108 -7.79 -2.49 -3.17
C HIS A 108 -7.44 -1.10 -3.72
N LEU A 109 -8.42 -0.40 -4.23
CA LEU A 109 -8.31 1.02 -4.53
C LEU A 109 -8.39 1.83 -3.23
N VAL A 110 -7.66 2.93 -3.18
CA VAL A 110 -7.69 3.85 -2.03
C VAL A 110 -8.82 4.85 -2.23
N ASP A 111 -9.60 5.05 -1.16
CA ASP A 111 -10.65 6.06 -1.05
C ASP A 111 -10.44 6.95 0.20
N GLU A 112 -11.45 7.70 0.60
CA GLU A 112 -11.38 8.60 1.75
C GLU A 112 -11.30 7.88 3.11
N GLY A 113 -11.70 6.60 3.15
CA GLY A 113 -11.69 5.78 4.35
C GLY A 113 -10.36 5.03 4.53
N VAL A 114 -10.23 4.38 5.68
CA VAL A 114 -9.10 3.49 5.94
C VAL A 114 -9.47 2.07 5.48
N ASP A 115 -8.79 1.57 4.46
CA ASP A 115 -8.97 0.23 3.89
C ASP A 115 -10.44 -0.08 3.52
N THR A 116 -11.16 0.93 2.97
CA THR A 116 -12.59 0.83 2.61
C THR A 116 -12.85 0.76 1.13
N GLY A 117 -11.85 1.04 0.30
CA GLY A 117 -12.01 1.14 -1.14
C GLY A 117 -12.29 -0.18 -1.85
N LYS A 118 -12.61 -0.10 -3.13
CA LYS A 118 -12.98 -1.25 -3.95
C LYS A 118 -11.89 -2.32 -3.97
N ILE A 119 -12.23 -3.54 -3.58
CA ILE A 119 -11.34 -4.70 -3.64
C ILE A 119 -11.11 -5.10 -5.11
N LEU A 120 -9.84 -5.28 -5.47
CA LEU A 120 -9.41 -5.74 -6.79
C LEU A 120 -9.06 -7.24 -6.77
N GLY A 121 -8.42 -7.73 -5.69
CA GLY A 121 -8.09 -9.13 -5.52
C GLY A 121 -7.66 -9.46 -4.10
N GLN A 122 -7.73 -10.74 -3.75
CA GLN A 122 -7.35 -11.25 -2.44
C GLN A 122 -6.56 -12.55 -2.58
N SER A 123 -5.67 -12.80 -1.62
CA SER A 123 -4.98 -14.09 -1.45
C SER A 123 -5.15 -14.56 -0.01
N ARG A 124 -5.44 -15.85 0.17
CA ARG A 124 -5.69 -16.48 1.47
C ARG A 124 -4.48 -17.29 1.92
N VAL A 125 -4.22 -17.28 3.21
CA VAL A 125 -3.22 -18.14 3.86
C VAL A 125 -3.85 -18.78 5.10
N PRO A 126 -3.48 -20.04 5.45
CA PRO A 126 -3.96 -20.66 6.67
C PRO A 126 -3.32 -19.99 7.90
N VAL A 127 -4.08 -19.89 9.00
CA VAL A 127 -3.55 -19.59 10.33
C VAL A 127 -3.30 -20.93 11.03
N LEU A 128 -2.04 -21.20 11.38
CA LEU A 128 -1.63 -22.47 12.00
C LEU A 128 -1.72 -22.37 13.53
N PRO A 129 -2.00 -23.49 14.24
CA PRO A 129 -2.07 -23.48 15.70
C PRO A 129 -0.79 -23.01 16.41
N SER A 130 0.35 -23.15 15.73
CA SER A 130 1.67 -22.73 16.25
C SER A 130 2.10 -21.35 15.81
N ASP A 131 1.24 -20.58 15.10
CA ASP A 131 1.64 -19.27 14.59
C ASP A 131 1.87 -18.27 15.70
N THR A 132 2.92 -17.49 15.51
CA THR A 132 3.11 -16.17 16.13
C THR A 132 2.66 -15.08 15.18
N ALA A 133 2.54 -13.85 15.65
CA ALA A 133 2.23 -12.70 14.80
C ALA A 133 3.26 -12.56 13.67
N GLU A 134 4.54 -12.80 13.99
CA GLU A 134 5.65 -12.70 13.05
C GLU A 134 5.61 -13.81 11.99
N SER A 135 5.32 -15.08 12.36
CA SER A 135 5.26 -16.19 11.42
C SER A 135 4.07 -16.06 10.47
N LEU A 136 2.91 -15.64 10.99
CA LEU A 136 1.74 -15.36 10.18
C LEU A 136 1.99 -14.19 9.22
N HIS A 137 2.58 -13.10 9.71
CA HIS A 137 2.93 -11.94 8.87
C HIS A 137 3.88 -12.33 7.73
N ALA A 138 4.94 -13.10 8.03
CA ALA A 138 5.87 -13.58 7.00
C ALA A 138 5.17 -14.40 5.92
N ARG A 139 4.20 -15.25 6.30
CA ARG A 139 3.40 -16.04 5.34
C ARG A 139 2.49 -15.15 4.49
N ILE A 140 1.87 -14.14 5.10
CA ILE A 140 1.06 -13.15 4.37
C ILE A 140 1.93 -12.38 3.38
N GLN A 141 3.15 -11.96 3.75
CA GLN A 141 4.07 -11.23 2.86
C GLN A 141 4.43 -12.04 1.61
N VAL A 142 4.60 -13.36 1.71
CA VAL A 142 4.80 -14.20 0.52
C VAL A 142 3.61 -14.09 -0.43
N ALA A 143 2.39 -14.17 0.10
CA ALA A 143 1.17 -14.02 -0.70
C ALA A 143 1.03 -12.61 -1.30
N GLU A 144 1.44 -11.57 -0.57
CA GLU A 144 1.48 -10.18 -1.08
C GLU A 144 2.42 -10.03 -2.27
N HIS A 145 3.62 -10.61 -2.19
CA HIS A 145 4.63 -10.55 -3.27
C HIS A 145 4.16 -11.24 -4.56
N GLU A 146 3.25 -12.20 -4.47
CA GLU A 146 2.64 -12.86 -5.64
C GLU A 146 1.42 -12.09 -6.15
N LEU A 147 0.54 -11.68 -5.25
CA LEU A 147 -0.73 -11.02 -5.58
C LEU A 147 -0.52 -9.62 -6.16
N TYR A 148 0.28 -8.78 -5.49
CA TYR A 148 0.34 -7.36 -5.81
C TYR A 148 0.87 -7.07 -7.22
N PRO A 149 2.01 -7.65 -7.66
CA PRO A 149 2.49 -7.42 -9.02
C PRO A 149 1.51 -7.91 -10.10
N ARG A 150 0.75 -8.97 -9.82
CA ARG A 150 -0.30 -9.45 -10.73
C ARG A 150 -1.43 -8.43 -10.84
N MET A 151 -1.97 -7.95 -9.72
CA MET A 151 -3.05 -6.97 -9.71
C MET A 151 -2.63 -5.63 -10.34
N VAL A 152 -1.39 -5.20 -10.13
CA VAL A 152 -0.84 -4.00 -10.77
C VAL A 152 -0.82 -4.15 -12.30
N ARG A 153 -0.36 -5.30 -12.81
CA ARG A 153 -0.37 -5.57 -14.27
C ARG A 153 -1.78 -5.63 -14.84
N GLU A 154 -2.70 -6.31 -14.16
CA GLU A 154 -4.10 -6.41 -14.59
C GLU A 154 -4.77 -5.02 -14.60
N PHE A 155 -4.52 -4.20 -13.58
CA PHE A 155 -5.04 -2.85 -13.51
C PHE A 155 -4.48 -1.96 -14.63
N ALA A 156 -3.17 -2.02 -14.88
CA ALA A 156 -2.54 -1.27 -15.97
C ALA A 156 -3.05 -1.66 -17.37
N ALA A 157 -3.47 -2.92 -17.56
CA ALA A 157 -3.97 -3.38 -18.84
C ALA A 157 -5.39 -2.87 -19.18
N VAL A 158 -6.13 -2.30 -18.22
CA VAL A 158 -7.50 -1.80 -18.40
C VAL A 158 -7.62 -0.29 -18.28
N LEU A 159 -6.49 0.43 -18.11
CA LEU A 159 -6.42 1.89 -18.13
C LEU A 159 -6.33 2.43 -19.55
#